data_35967bd4fc31620eca517b37067e2c72
#
_entry.id   35967bd4fc31620eca517b37067e2c72
#
_cell.length_a   1.000
_cell.length_b   1.000
_cell.length_c   1.000
_cell.angle_alpha   90.00
_cell.angle_beta   90.00
_cell.angle_gamma   90.00
#
_symmetry.space_group_name_H-M   'P 1'
#
loop_
_entity.id
_entity.type
_entity.pdbx_description
1 polymer ?
#
loop_
_entity_poly.entity_id
_entity_poly.type
_entity_poly.pdbx_seq_one_letter_code
_entity_poly.pdbx_strand_id
1 'polypeptide(L)'
;MGQVLKSKHTQLFIAIGAAEVIKVTRVRSVGFPDGQASEIDISDFDDDWDQFVAGRKATGSTSIEVIYDSVDSEALEELHRTGAVVNFLVTAPASETAGAAKPVAVDGVITPPTTVVSKQFNGFVQNFAVTVADNDVWKAAMTIRGSGAVETHRPTP
;
A
#
# COMPACT_ATOMS: atom_id res chain seq x y z
N MET A 1 10.32 24.35 0.93
CA MET A 1 11.21 23.20 0.77
C MET A 1 10.49 21.96 1.33
N GLY A 2 10.52 20.84 0.60
CA GLY A 2 9.93 19.60 1.06
C GLY A 2 10.63 19.03 2.29
N GLN A 3 9.88 18.35 3.13
CA GLN A 3 10.41 17.69 4.31
C GLN A 3 10.61 16.20 4.03
N VAL A 4 11.72 15.64 4.50
CA VAL A 4 11.98 14.20 4.41
C VAL A 4 11.08 13.46 5.40
N LEU A 5 10.33 12.49 4.91
CA LEU A 5 9.44 11.67 5.73
C LEU A 5 10.24 10.55 6.42
N LYS A 6 10.05 10.42 7.72
CA LYS A 6 10.65 9.34 8.53
C LYS A 6 9.70 8.16 8.58
N SER A 7 10.24 6.96 8.69
CA SER A 7 9.44 5.72 8.79
C SER A 7 8.78 5.53 10.16
N LYS A 8 9.35 6.08 11.22
CA LYS A 8 8.80 5.96 12.57
C LYS A 8 7.41 6.60 12.63
N HIS A 9 6.44 5.90 13.22
CA HIS A 9 5.03 6.28 13.31
C HIS A 9 4.28 6.34 11.97
N THR A 10 4.83 5.75 10.92
CA THR A 10 4.08 5.47 9.70
C THR A 10 3.00 4.42 9.99
N GLN A 11 1.78 4.67 9.55
CA GLN A 11 0.62 3.83 9.82
C GLN A 11 0.09 3.22 8.53
N LEU A 12 -0.37 1.98 8.60
CA LEU A 12 -1.08 1.30 7.53
C LEU A 12 -2.52 1.03 7.97
N PHE A 13 -3.47 1.47 7.17
CA PHE A 13 -4.91 1.25 7.39
C PHE A 13 -5.52 0.49 6.23
N ILE A 14 -6.46 -0.37 6.51
CA ILE A 14 -7.19 -1.17 5.51
C ILE A 14 -8.69 -1.03 5.75
N ALA A 15 -9.45 -0.73 4.70
CA ALA A 15 -10.90 -0.73 4.75
C ALA A 15 -11.39 -2.17 4.53
N ILE A 16 -11.89 -2.82 5.55
CA ILE A 16 -12.39 -4.21 5.51
C ILE A 16 -13.90 -4.31 5.27
N GLY A 17 -14.59 -3.18 5.25
CA GLY A 17 -16.03 -3.08 5.02
C GLY A 17 -16.39 -1.69 4.51
N ALA A 18 -17.68 -1.43 4.33
CA ALA A 18 -18.14 -0.14 3.79
C ALA A 18 -17.72 1.05 4.67
N ALA A 19 -17.72 0.88 5.98
CA ALA A 19 -17.37 1.93 6.95
C ALA A 19 -16.32 1.50 7.98
N GLU A 20 -15.85 0.25 7.92
CA GLU A 20 -14.92 -0.29 8.89
C GLU A 20 -13.49 -0.20 8.38
N VAL A 21 -12.63 0.42 9.19
CA VAL A 21 -11.19 0.55 8.93
C VAL A 21 -10.42 -0.11 10.06
N ILE A 22 -9.48 -0.96 9.73
CA ILE A 22 -8.54 -1.52 10.69
C ILE A 22 -7.15 -0.87 10.52
N LYS A 23 -6.48 -0.68 11.64
CA LYS A 23 -5.06 -0.32 11.67
C LYS A 23 -4.23 -1.60 11.73
N VAL A 24 -3.32 -1.77 10.77
CA VAL A 24 -2.38 -2.88 10.81
C VAL A 24 -1.28 -2.56 11.80
N THR A 25 -1.15 -3.38 12.85
CA THR A 25 -0.14 -3.19 13.89
C THR A 25 1.15 -3.91 13.53
N ARG A 26 2.27 -3.45 14.12
CA ARG A 26 3.58 -4.09 14.03
C ARG A 26 4.11 -4.25 12.60
N VAL A 27 3.80 -3.28 11.73
CA VAL A 27 4.32 -3.25 10.37
C VAL A 27 5.81 -2.91 10.39
N ARG A 28 6.62 -3.70 9.70
CA ARG A 28 8.07 -3.49 9.60
C ARG A 28 8.49 -2.84 8.29
N SER A 29 7.82 -3.19 7.20
CA SER A 29 8.07 -2.57 5.90
C SER A 29 6.80 -2.52 5.08
N VAL A 30 6.67 -1.49 4.27
CA VAL A 30 5.54 -1.28 3.36
C VAL A 30 6.09 -0.83 2.02
N GLY A 31 5.69 -1.52 0.95
CA GLY A 31 5.89 -1.07 -0.41
C GLY A 31 4.58 -0.63 -1.05
N PHE A 32 4.67 -0.03 -2.23
CA PHE A 32 3.50 0.40 -3.00
C PHE A 32 3.47 -0.33 -4.34
N PRO A 33 2.28 -0.77 -4.81
CA PRO A 33 2.15 -1.51 -6.06
C PRO A 33 2.15 -0.58 -7.27
N ASP A 34 3.20 0.22 -7.43
CA ASP A 34 3.38 1.08 -8.57
C ASP A 34 3.60 0.24 -9.83
N GLY A 35 2.87 0.60 -10.89
CA GLY A 35 2.95 -0.09 -12.14
C GLY A 35 3.93 0.53 -13.12
N GLN A 36 4.22 -0.19 -14.18
CA GLN A 36 5.04 0.28 -15.29
C GLN A 36 4.17 0.58 -16.50
N ALA A 37 4.53 1.63 -17.24
CA ALA A 37 3.97 1.86 -18.56
C ALA A 37 4.59 0.89 -19.56
N SER A 38 3.78 0.33 -20.47
CA SER A 38 4.30 -0.39 -21.61
C SER A 38 4.89 0.62 -22.61
N GLU A 39 5.87 0.17 -23.38
CA GLU A 39 6.46 0.93 -24.47
C GLU A 39 5.75 0.56 -25.77
N ILE A 40 5.43 1.54 -26.57
CA ILE A 40 4.91 1.35 -27.92
C ILE A 40 5.94 1.91 -28.88
N ASP A 41 6.52 1.04 -29.70
CA ASP A 41 7.47 1.43 -30.73
C ASP A 41 6.72 2.09 -31.88
N ILE A 42 7.09 3.33 -32.19
CA ILE A 42 6.54 4.11 -33.29
C ILE A 42 7.61 4.46 -34.33
N SER A 43 8.79 3.82 -34.25
CA SER A 43 9.87 4.02 -35.19
C SER A 43 9.50 3.58 -36.61
N ASP A 44 10.00 4.28 -37.60
CA ASP A 44 9.87 3.91 -39.00
C ASP A 44 11.27 3.79 -39.68
N PHE A 45 11.28 3.43 -40.95
CA PHE A 45 12.53 3.21 -41.67
C PHE A 45 13.33 4.49 -41.97
N ASP A 46 12.71 5.63 -41.79
CA ASP A 46 13.37 6.93 -42.00
C ASP A 46 13.96 7.52 -40.70
N ASP A 47 13.72 6.84 -39.56
CA ASP A 47 14.25 7.26 -38.25
C ASP A 47 15.71 6.82 -38.07
N ASP A 48 16.57 7.74 -37.64
CA ASP A 48 17.96 7.43 -37.25
C ASP A 48 18.04 6.79 -35.85
N TRP A 49 17.00 6.93 -35.04
CA TRP A 49 16.91 6.47 -33.66
C TRP A 49 15.54 5.86 -33.38
N ASP A 50 15.52 4.84 -32.55
CA ASP A 50 14.27 4.24 -32.09
C ASP A 50 13.42 5.27 -31.33
N GLN A 51 12.14 5.32 -31.66
CA GLN A 51 11.16 6.20 -31.02
C GLN A 51 10.08 5.42 -30.29
N PHE A 52 9.81 5.76 -29.03
CA PHE A 52 8.82 5.08 -28.21
C PHE A 52 7.84 6.08 -27.59
N VAL A 53 6.59 5.66 -27.44
CA VAL A 53 5.59 6.35 -26.64
C VAL A 53 5.11 5.45 -25.50
N ALA A 54 4.71 6.07 -24.40
CA ALA A 54 4.18 5.33 -23.26
C ALA A 54 2.80 4.76 -23.59
N GLY A 55 2.65 3.47 -23.41
CA GLY A 55 1.37 2.77 -23.56
C GLY A 55 0.61 2.69 -22.23
N ARG A 56 -0.24 1.68 -22.13
CA ARG A 56 -1.04 1.44 -20.93
C ARG A 56 -0.17 1.12 -19.72
N LYS A 57 -0.49 1.71 -18.59
CA LYS A 57 0.15 1.36 -17.31
C LYS A 57 -0.45 0.06 -16.76
N ALA A 58 0.40 -0.89 -16.43
CA ALA A 58 0.02 -2.10 -15.72
C ALA A 58 0.26 -1.93 -14.23
N THR A 59 -0.69 -2.39 -13.41
CA THR A 59 -0.51 -2.38 -11.95
C THR A 59 0.52 -3.42 -11.52
N GLY A 60 1.31 -3.07 -10.52
CA GLY A 60 2.31 -3.95 -9.94
C GLY A 60 1.80 -4.70 -8.72
N SER A 61 2.69 -5.45 -8.11
CA SER A 61 2.51 -6.05 -6.80
C SER A 61 3.55 -5.51 -5.83
N THR A 62 3.25 -5.58 -4.54
CA THR A 62 4.16 -5.14 -3.49
C THR A 62 4.14 -6.09 -2.32
N SER A 63 5.16 -6.01 -1.49
CA SER A 63 5.30 -6.80 -0.28
C SER A 63 5.18 -5.92 0.95
N ILE A 64 4.46 -6.40 1.95
CA ILE A 64 4.34 -5.79 3.27
C ILE A 64 4.77 -6.83 4.29
N GLU A 65 5.71 -6.47 5.17
CA GLU A 65 6.16 -7.33 6.26
C GLU A 65 5.60 -6.86 7.58
N VAL A 66 5.01 -7.78 8.32
CA VAL A 66 4.47 -7.54 9.67
C VAL A 66 5.01 -8.58 10.66
N ILE A 67 5.07 -8.22 11.94
CA ILE A 67 5.24 -9.20 13.01
C ILE A 67 3.89 -9.86 13.24
N TYR A 68 3.84 -11.20 13.17
CA TYR A 68 2.61 -11.95 13.33
C TYR A 68 2.06 -11.81 14.75
N ASP A 69 0.81 -11.43 14.85
CA ASP A 69 0.06 -11.36 16.11
C ASP A 69 -1.17 -12.26 16.01
N SER A 70 -1.45 -13.03 17.05
CA SER A 70 -2.52 -14.03 17.03
C SER A 70 -3.92 -13.43 16.91
N VAL A 71 -4.08 -12.16 17.22
CA VAL A 71 -5.36 -11.46 17.14
C VAL A 71 -5.39 -10.49 15.96
N ASP A 72 -4.39 -9.61 15.87
CA ASP A 72 -4.37 -8.54 14.87
C ASP A 72 -4.12 -9.05 13.45
N SER A 73 -3.42 -10.18 13.30
CA SER A 73 -3.17 -10.79 11.99
C SER A 73 -4.33 -11.62 11.46
N GLU A 74 -5.35 -11.91 12.26
CA GLU A 74 -6.53 -12.69 11.83
C GLU A 74 -7.26 -12.01 10.68
N ALA A 75 -7.46 -10.69 10.75
CA ALA A 75 -8.11 -9.93 9.69
C ALA A 75 -7.34 -9.99 8.36
N LEU A 76 -6.00 -10.00 8.43
CA LEU A 76 -5.14 -10.11 7.26
C LEU A 76 -5.22 -11.51 6.61
N GLU A 77 -5.24 -12.55 7.43
CA GLU A 77 -5.43 -13.93 6.96
C GLU A 77 -6.80 -14.10 6.29
N GLU A 78 -7.85 -13.49 6.85
CA GLU A 78 -9.18 -13.51 6.28
C GLU A 78 -9.24 -12.80 4.93
N LEU A 79 -8.56 -11.67 4.77
CA LEU A 79 -8.44 -10.98 3.47
C LEU A 79 -7.73 -11.84 2.43
N HIS A 80 -6.72 -12.59 2.83
CA HIS A 80 -6.04 -13.53 1.94
C HIS A 80 -6.98 -14.67 1.53
N ARG A 81 -7.72 -15.23 2.48
CA ARG A 81 -8.63 -16.35 2.25
C ARG A 81 -9.78 -15.98 1.30
N THR A 82 -10.35 -14.79 1.47
CA THR A 82 -11.48 -14.32 0.64
C THR A 82 -11.06 -13.75 -0.71
N GLY A 83 -9.83 -13.24 -0.82
CA GLY A 83 -9.34 -12.60 -2.04
C GLY A 83 -10.06 -11.30 -2.36
N ALA A 84 -10.68 -10.64 -1.38
CA ALA A 84 -11.43 -9.40 -1.59
C ALA A 84 -10.50 -8.25 -1.97
N VAL A 85 -10.92 -7.42 -2.93
CA VAL A 85 -10.25 -6.17 -3.27
C VAL A 85 -10.66 -5.13 -2.22
N VAL A 86 -9.68 -4.58 -1.53
CA VAL A 86 -9.87 -3.62 -0.45
C VAL A 86 -9.01 -2.38 -0.67
N ASN A 87 -9.36 -1.30 0.03
CA ASN A 87 -8.63 -0.05 -0.02
C ASN A 87 -7.57 0.01 1.08
N PHE A 88 -6.35 0.35 0.69
CA PHE A 88 -5.19 0.50 1.58
C PHE A 88 -4.79 1.96 1.65
N LEU A 89 -4.44 2.43 2.83
CA LEU A 89 -3.92 3.77 3.08
C LEU A 89 -2.68 3.69 3.96
N VAL A 90 -1.58 4.27 3.51
CA VAL A 90 -0.36 4.43 4.29
C VAL A 90 -0.18 5.92 4.58
N THR A 91 -0.11 6.27 5.86
CA THR A 91 0.02 7.66 6.31
C THR A 91 1.42 7.93 6.84
N ALA A 92 1.93 9.11 6.55
CA ALA A 92 3.12 9.64 7.21
C ALA A 92 2.81 9.95 8.69
N PRO A 93 3.84 10.03 9.56
CA PRO A 93 3.63 10.37 10.97
C PRO A 93 3.04 11.78 11.11
N ALA A 94 2.14 11.94 12.08
CA ALA A 94 1.57 13.26 12.43
C ALA A 94 2.58 14.16 13.14
N SER A 95 3.51 13.55 13.90
CA SER A 95 4.58 14.25 14.63
C SER A 95 5.75 13.29 14.85
N GLU A 96 6.81 13.75 15.49
CA GLU A 96 7.94 12.89 15.88
C GLU A 96 7.58 11.84 16.94
N THR A 97 6.47 12.02 17.62
CA THR A 97 6.04 11.17 18.74
C THR A 97 4.72 10.44 18.50
N ALA A 98 4.01 10.75 17.43
CA ALA A 98 2.68 10.19 17.19
C ALA A 98 2.44 9.89 15.70
N GLY A 99 1.73 8.81 15.42
CA GLY A 99 1.18 8.50 14.11
C GLY A 99 -0.12 9.27 13.85
N ALA A 100 -0.59 9.21 12.60
CA ALA A 100 -1.87 9.79 12.22
C ALA A 100 -3.04 9.11 12.95
N ALA A 101 -4.10 9.86 13.21
CA ALA A 101 -5.34 9.31 13.76
C ALA A 101 -5.99 8.33 12.76
N LYS A 102 -6.71 7.34 13.29
CA LYS A 102 -7.43 6.37 12.47
C LYS A 102 -8.47 7.08 11.59
N PRO A 103 -8.39 6.94 10.26
CA PRO A 103 -9.35 7.55 9.35
C PRO A 103 -10.68 6.79 9.34
N VAL A 104 -11.67 7.37 8.70
CA VAL A 104 -12.97 6.74 8.44
C VAL A 104 -13.03 6.27 6.98
N ALA A 105 -13.89 5.29 6.72
CA ALA A 105 -14.19 4.83 5.35
C ALA A 105 -15.64 5.14 4.99
N VAL A 106 -15.86 5.44 3.72
CA VAL A 106 -17.19 5.61 3.13
C VAL A 106 -17.26 4.75 1.87
N ASP A 107 -18.25 3.87 1.81
CA ASP A 107 -18.43 2.91 0.71
C ASP A 107 -17.17 2.09 0.38
N GLY A 108 -16.44 1.69 1.43
CA GLY A 108 -15.22 0.89 1.31
C GLY A 108 -13.96 1.67 0.90
N VAL A 109 -14.04 2.98 0.80
CA VAL A 109 -12.90 3.85 0.47
C VAL A 109 -12.53 4.69 1.69
N ILE A 110 -11.25 4.61 2.09
CA ILE A 110 -10.74 5.37 3.23
C ILE A 110 -10.64 6.84 2.85
N THR A 111 -11.14 7.72 3.72
CA THR A 111 -10.96 9.16 3.56
C THR A 111 -9.55 9.54 4.00
N PRO A 112 -8.69 10.03 3.09
CA PRO A 112 -7.32 10.37 3.46
C PRO A 112 -7.26 11.56 4.42
N PRO A 113 -6.31 11.57 5.37
CA PRO A 113 -6.14 12.70 6.26
C PRO A 113 -5.66 13.94 5.50
N THR A 114 -6.11 15.11 5.94
CA THR A 114 -5.73 16.40 5.32
C THR A 114 -4.49 17.04 5.93
N THR A 115 -3.98 16.47 7.03
CA THR A 115 -2.88 17.05 7.81
C THR A 115 -1.52 16.40 7.53
N VAL A 116 -1.49 15.22 6.94
CA VAL A 116 -0.26 14.47 6.66
C VAL A 116 -0.27 13.93 5.23
N VAL A 117 0.92 13.65 4.71
CA VAL A 117 1.06 12.95 3.44
C VAL A 117 0.59 11.51 3.57
N SER A 118 -0.17 11.04 2.62
CA SER A 118 -0.61 9.64 2.58
C SER A 118 -0.59 9.11 1.15
N LYS A 119 -0.48 7.81 1.03
CA LYS A 119 -0.63 7.09 -0.24
C LYS A 119 -1.75 6.07 -0.10
N GLN A 120 -2.59 6.01 -1.10
CA GLN A 120 -3.79 5.19 -1.13
C GLN A 120 -3.84 4.35 -2.39
N PHE A 121 -4.21 3.10 -2.27
CA PHE A 121 -4.37 2.20 -3.41
C PHE A 121 -5.39 1.11 -3.10
N ASN A 122 -5.93 0.53 -4.15
CA ASN A 122 -6.78 -0.66 -4.06
C ASN A 122 -5.97 -1.90 -4.41
N GLY A 123 -6.28 -3.01 -3.79
CA GLY A 123 -5.64 -4.27 -4.10
C GLY A 123 -6.22 -5.43 -3.30
N PHE A 124 -5.71 -6.60 -3.55
CA PHE A 124 -6.05 -7.81 -2.81
C PHE A 124 -4.79 -8.51 -2.30
N VAL A 125 -4.94 -9.22 -1.19
CA VAL A 125 -3.85 -10.02 -0.63
C VAL A 125 -3.70 -11.29 -1.48
N GLN A 126 -2.63 -11.34 -2.26
CA GLN A 126 -2.33 -12.46 -3.14
C GLN A 126 -1.69 -13.62 -2.38
N ASN A 127 -0.84 -13.31 -1.41
CA ASN A 127 -0.13 -14.29 -0.61
C ASN A 127 0.05 -13.77 0.81
N PHE A 128 -0.02 -14.68 1.79
CA PHE A 128 0.22 -14.39 3.20
C PHE A 128 1.08 -15.53 3.75
N ALA A 129 2.38 -15.32 3.82
CA ALA A 129 3.35 -16.33 4.25
C ALA A 129 3.84 -16.03 5.65
N VAL A 130 3.65 -16.96 6.58
CA VAL A 130 4.15 -16.86 7.95
C VAL A 130 5.45 -17.64 8.05
N THR A 131 6.47 -16.99 8.61
CA THR A 131 7.79 -17.60 8.86
C THR A 131 8.08 -17.65 10.33
N VAL A 132 8.49 -18.84 10.81
CA VAL A 132 8.90 -19.07 12.18
C VAL A 132 10.37 -19.48 12.15
N ALA A 133 11.24 -18.67 12.73
CA ALA A 133 12.67 -18.91 12.82
C ALA A 133 13.11 -19.08 14.26
N ASP A 134 14.20 -19.84 14.46
CA ASP A 134 14.79 -20.02 15.77
C ASP A 134 15.25 -18.67 16.35
N ASN A 135 14.99 -18.47 17.64
CA ASN A 135 15.38 -17.27 18.39
C ASN A 135 14.80 -15.94 17.83
N ASP A 136 13.66 -16.02 17.15
CA ASP A 136 13.02 -14.86 16.53
C ASP A 136 11.51 -14.88 16.78
N VAL A 137 10.84 -13.78 16.50
CA VAL A 137 9.37 -13.69 16.51
C VAL A 137 8.80 -14.25 15.22
N TRP A 138 7.54 -14.64 15.25
CA TRP A 138 6.81 -14.99 14.04
C TRP A 138 6.63 -13.76 13.15
N LYS A 139 6.95 -13.92 11.89
CA LYS A 139 6.84 -12.86 10.89
C LYS A 139 5.91 -13.31 9.77
N ALA A 140 5.19 -12.36 9.21
CA ALA A 140 4.34 -12.60 8.05
C ALA A 140 4.74 -11.64 6.92
N ALA A 141 4.92 -12.21 5.74
CA ALA A 141 5.11 -11.45 4.51
C ALA A 141 3.84 -11.52 3.68
N MET A 142 3.26 -10.38 3.40
CA MET A 142 2.04 -10.22 2.62
C MET A 142 2.40 -9.68 1.23
N THR A 143 1.98 -10.40 0.19
CA THR A 143 2.08 -9.87 -1.17
C THR A 143 0.70 -9.33 -1.58
N ILE A 144 0.67 -8.05 -1.97
CA ILE A 144 -0.54 -7.36 -2.39
C ILE A 144 -0.43 -7.08 -3.89
N ARG A 145 -1.42 -7.53 -4.64
CA ARG A 145 -1.57 -7.18 -6.06
C ARG A 145 -2.43 -5.93 -6.15
N GLY A 146 -1.87 -4.87 -6.73
CA GLY A 146 -2.59 -3.63 -6.92
C GLY A 146 -3.69 -3.73 -7.99
N SER A 147 -4.73 -2.96 -7.82
CA SER A 147 -5.82 -2.79 -8.76
C SER A 147 -6.09 -1.31 -8.95
N GLY A 148 -5.61 -0.75 -10.04
CA GLY A 148 -5.67 0.68 -10.31
C GLY A 148 -4.41 1.43 -9.87
N ALA A 149 -4.48 2.76 -9.90
CA ALA A 149 -3.35 3.62 -9.59
C ALA A 149 -3.12 3.79 -8.09
N VAL A 150 -1.88 4.08 -7.73
CA VAL A 150 -1.53 4.56 -6.39
C VAL A 150 -1.71 6.08 -6.38
N GLU A 151 -2.53 6.57 -5.47
CA GLU A 151 -2.80 8.00 -5.31
C GLU A 151 -2.00 8.56 -4.12
N THR A 152 -1.39 9.72 -4.32
CA THR A 152 -0.68 10.43 -3.26
C THR A 152 -1.49 11.65 -2.84
N HIS A 153 -1.83 11.71 -1.56
CA HIS A 153 -2.55 12.83 -0.96
C HIS A 153 -1.57 13.68 -0.14
N ARG A 154 -1.61 14.98 -0.33
CA ARG A 154 -0.75 15.93 0.36
C ARG A 154 -1.54 16.79 1.33
N PRO A 155 -0.91 17.28 2.42
CA PRO A 155 -1.59 18.16 3.34
C PRO A 155 -2.11 19.42 2.61
N THR A 156 -3.30 19.84 3.00
CA THR A 156 -3.86 21.11 2.53
C THR A 156 -3.30 22.24 3.41
N PRO A 157 -2.74 23.29 2.83
CA PRO A 157 -2.23 24.41 3.62
C PRO A 157 -3.30 25.19 4.37
#